data_6748abf7b6f603af9f805b9224af4137
#
_entry.id   6748abf7b6f603af9f805b9224af4137
#
_cell.length_a   1.000
_cell.length_b   1.000
_cell.length_c   1.000
_cell.angle_alpha   90.00
_cell.angle_beta   90.00
_cell.angle_gamma   90.00
#
_symmetry.space_group_name_H-M   'P 1'
#
loop_
_entity.id
_entity.type
_entity.pdbx_description
1 polymer ?
#
loop_
_entity_poly.entity_id
_entity_poly.type
_entity_poly.pdbx_seq_one_letter_code
_entity_poly.pdbx_strand_id
1 'polypeptide(L)'
;SFPTRRSSDLDFHFGTKASGNVKFLKDNQKKYGYNLIVVEKEQYHNKDISSTSIRKKITEGKMQDVNEMLGHPYRIIGKVEQGKHLGRTIGLPTANIIPDETKLLPPNGVYRTVVVVEGQTFNAISNVGVNPTVETGTKIKVETHIIDYENYIYNEIVQVQFYDFIRPERTFDSLEKLKQQIEADIETCRRI
;
A
#
# COMPACT_ATOMS: atom_id res chain seq x y z
N SER A 1 -39.63 4.80 -2.30
CA SER A 1 -38.59 3.77 -2.26
C SER A 1 -37.28 4.34 -2.87
N PHE A 2 -36.20 4.29 -2.14
CA PHE A 2 -34.91 4.64 -2.70
C PHE A 2 -34.53 3.62 -3.76
N PRO A 3 -34.00 4.04 -4.93
CA PRO A 3 -33.59 3.10 -5.96
C PRO A 3 -32.44 2.23 -5.41
N THR A 4 -32.67 0.92 -5.36
CA THR A 4 -31.62 -0.04 -4.99
C THR A 4 -30.56 -0.08 -6.09
N ARG A 5 -29.35 0.34 -5.77
CA ARG A 5 -28.21 0.27 -6.66
C ARG A 5 -27.45 -1.04 -6.40
N ARG A 6 -27.24 -1.84 -7.45
CA ARG A 6 -26.41 -3.04 -7.39
C ARG A 6 -25.27 -2.91 -8.39
N SER A 7 -24.08 -3.33 -8.03
CA SER A 7 -22.92 -3.39 -8.91
C SER A 7 -22.36 -4.79 -8.94
N SER A 8 -21.80 -5.20 -10.07
CA SER A 8 -21.07 -6.44 -10.25
C SER A 8 -19.96 -6.24 -11.26
N ASP A 9 -18.95 -7.12 -11.24
CA ASP A 9 -17.85 -7.07 -12.19
C ASP A 9 -18.35 -7.31 -13.62
N LEU A 10 -17.62 -6.77 -14.61
CA LEU A 10 -18.00 -6.87 -16.02
C LEU A 10 -18.03 -8.33 -16.52
N ASP A 11 -17.20 -9.20 -15.93
CA ASP A 11 -17.13 -10.63 -16.22
C ASP A 11 -18.12 -11.45 -15.39
N PHE A 12 -19.03 -10.79 -14.67
CA PHE A 12 -20.00 -11.45 -13.82
C PHE A 12 -21.01 -12.24 -14.67
N HIS A 13 -21.16 -13.51 -14.32
CA HIS A 13 -22.17 -14.39 -14.88
C HIS A 13 -23.13 -14.85 -13.78
N PHE A 14 -24.40 -14.98 -14.12
CA PHE A 14 -25.44 -15.36 -13.16
C PHE A 14 -26.49 -16.29 -13.78
N GLY A 15 -27.39 -16.81 -12.94
CA GLY A 15 -28.43 -17.70 -13.36
C GLY A 15 -27.98 -19.13 -13.66
N THR A 16 -28.93 -19.97 -14.12
CA THR A 16 -28.68 -21.39 -14.41
C THR A 16 -27.61 -21.53 -15.49
N LYS A 17 -26.56 -22.32 -15.21
CA LYS A 17 -25.44 -22.56 -16.11
C LYS A 17 -24.71 -21.28 -16.56
N ALA A 18 -24.68 -20.23 -15.71
CA ALA A 18 -24.03 -18.96 -16.01
C ALA A 18 -24.56 -18.27 -17.30
N SER A 19 -25.83 -18.47 -17.64
CA SER A 19 -26.44 -17.93 -18.87
C SER A 19 -26.66 -16.41 -18.86
N GLY A 20 -26.73 -15.80 -17.66
CA GLY A 20 -26.87 -14.36 -17.51
C GLY A 20 -25.50 -13.65 -17.63
N ASN A 21 -25.44 -12.59 -18.41
CA ASN A 21 -24.27 -11.75 -18.64
C ASN A 21 -24.68 -10.30 -18.94
N VAL A 22 -23.72 -9.42 -19.23
CA VAL A 22 -23.96 -8.00 -19.58
C VAL A 22 -24.94 -7.88 -20.76
N LYS A 23 -24.81 -8.72 -21.79
CA LYS A 23 -25.72 -8.70 -22.94
C LYS A 23 -27.13 -9.03 -22.51
N PHE A 24 -27.31 -10.07 -21.73
CA PHE A 24 -28.63 -10.44 -21.17
C PHE A 24 -29.25 -9.28 -20.38
N LEU A 25 -28.45 -8.59 -19.58
CA LEU A 25 -28.91 -7.40 -18.84
C LEU A 25 -29.33 -6.28 -19.78
N LYS A 26 -28.53 -5.98 -20.83
CA LYS A 26 -28.87 -4.97 -21.84
C LYS A 26 -30.20 -5.26 -22.52
N ASP A 27 -30.41 -6.49 -22.96
CA ASP A 27 -31.59 -6.90 -23.73
C ASP A 27 -32.87 -6.86 -22.90
N ASN A 28 -32.74 -6.99 -21.58
CA ASN A 28 -33.88 -7.10 -20.67
C ASN A 28 -34.21 -5.81 -19.87
N GLN A 29 -33.50 -4.70 -20.07
CA GLN A 29 -33.71 -3.44 -19.36
C GLN A 29 -35.16 -2.96 -19.43
N LYS A 30 -35.73 -2.92 -20.63
CA LYS A 30 -37.09 -2.44 -20.83
C LYS A 30 -38.13 -3.37 -20.18
N LYS A 31 -37.91 -4.67 -20.26
CA LYS A 31 -38.81 -5.69 -19.72
C LYS A 31 -38.92 -5.62 -18.20
N TYR A 32 -37.82 -5.38 -17.51
CA TYR A 32 -37.77 -5.39 -16.05
C TYR A 32 -37.63 -3.99 -15.42
N GLY A 33 -37.66 -2.92 -16.23
CA GLY A 33 -37.72 -1.54 -15.75
C GLY A 33 -36.50 -1.06 -14.98
N TYR A 34 -35.28 -1.52 -15.32
CA TYR A 34 -34.05 -1.05 -14.72
C TYR A 34 -33.18 -0.28 -15.74
N ASN A 35 -32.25 0.50 -15.21
CA ASN A 35 -31.26 1.19 -16.00
C ASN A 35 -29.89 0.52 -15.82
N LEU A 36 -29.27 0.08 -16.91
CA LEU A 36 -27.95 -0.55 -16.90
C LEU A 36 -26.89 0.45 -17.32
N ILE A 37 -25.91 0.67 -16.45
CA ILE A 37 -24.68 1.41 -16.77
C ILE A 37 -23.56 0.39 -16.85
N VAL A 38 -22.91 0.30 -18.03
CA VAL A 38 -21.74 -0.55 -18.24
C VAL A 38 -20.53 0.36 -18.20
N VAL A 39 -19.64 0.10 -17.24
CA VAL A 39 -18.34 0.79 -17.14
C VAL A 39 -17.31 -0.14 -17.76
N GLU A 40 -16.57 0.36 -18.74
CA GLU A 40 -15.50 -0.40 -19.38
C GLU A 40 -14.34 -0.61 -18.41
N LYS A 41 -13.57 -1.69 -18.63
CA LYS A 41 -12.38 -1.96 -17.83
C LYS A 41 -11.28 -0.97 -18.17
N GLU A 42 -10.67 -0.43 -17.13
CA GLU A 42 -9.43 0.35 -17.30
C GLU A 42 -8.28 -0.58 -17.70
N GLN A 43 -7.38 -0.06 -18.51
CA GLN A 43 -6.23 -0.81 -18.99
C GLN A 43 -4.90 -0.16 -18.57
N TYR A 44 -3.93 -1.02 -18.29
CA TYR A 44 -2.55 -0.63 -18.04
C TYR A 44 -1.65 -1.40 -19.02
N HIS A 45 -0.92 -0.70 -19.88
CA HIS A 45 -0.11 -1.27 -20.96
C HIS A 45 -0.89 -2.27 -21.83
N ASN A 46 -2.06 -1.91 -22.29
CA ASN A 46 -2.97 -2.72 -23.13
C ASN A 46 -3.42 -4.04 -22.46
N LYS A 47 -3.42 -4.11 -21.15
CA LYS A 47 -3.94 -5.23 -20.36
C LYS A 47 -4.96 -4.76 -19.35
N ASP A 48 -6.04 -5.49 -19.22
CA ASP A 48 -7.07 -5.17 -18.23
C ASP A 48 -6.49 -5.15 -16.82
N ILE A 49 -6.79 -4.09 -16.09
CA ILE A 49 -6.47 -3.99 -14.66
C ILE A 49 -7.37 -4.96 -13.89
N SER A 50 -6.76 -5.77 -13.03
CA SER A 50 -7.46 -6.70 -12.15
C SER A 50 -6.80 -6.74 -10.77
N SER A 51 -7.58 -7.13 -9.76
CA SER A 51 -7.03 -7.31 -8.39
C SER A 51 -5.88 -8.32 -8.38
N THR A 52 -5.93 -9.35 -9.22
CA THR A 52 -4.85 -10.35 -9.35
C THR A 52 -3.58 -9.73 -9.90
N SER A 53 -3.68 -8.92 -10.97
CA SER A 53 -2.52 -8.25 -11.56
C SER A 53 -1.91 -7.22 -10.62
N ILE A 54 -2.74 -6.46 -9.89
CA ILE A 54 -2.26 -5.50 -8.87
C ILE A 54 -1.54 -6.24 -7.73
N ARG A 55 -2.13 -7.30 -7.15
CA ARG A 55 -1.48 -8.08 -6.08
C ARG A 55 -0.13 -8.63 -6.53
N LYS A 56 -0.03 -9.14 -7.76
CA LYS A 56 1.23 -9.60 -8.33
C LYS A 56 2.27 -8.48 -8.36
N LYS A 57 1.91 -7.29 -8.81
CA LYS A 57 2.81 -6.13 -8.84
C LYS A 57 3.26 -5.70 -7.44
N ILE A 58 2.36 -5.74 -6.45
CA ILE A 58 2.72 -5.47 -5.05
C ILE A 58 3.77 -6.48 -4.58
N THR A 59 3.58 -7.78 -4.80
CA THR A 59 4.54 -8.81 -4.38
C THR A 59 5.87 -8.78 -5.15
N GLU A 60 5.91 -8.12 -6.30
CA GLU A 60 7.13 -7.83 -7.06
C GLU A 60 7.81 -6.52 -6.64
N GLY A 61 7.23 -5.74 -5.73
CA GLY A 61 7.74 -4.43 -5.30
C GLY A 61 7.62 -3.31 -6.35
N LYS A 62 6.83 -3.52 -7.40
CA LYS A 62 6.64 -2.56 -8.50
C LYS A 62 5.61 -1.50 -8.14
N MET A 63 5.95 -0.65 -7.17
CA MET A 63 4.98 0.26 -6.57
C MET A 63 4.51 1.36 -7.53
N GLN A 64 5.34 1.80 -8.48
CA GLN A 64 4.92 2.74 -9.53
C GLN A 64 3.81 2.13 -10.38
N ASP A 65 4.00 0.91 -10.90
CA ASP A 65 2.97 0.20 -11.67
C ASP A 65 1.68 0.05 -10.84
N VAL A 66 1.81 -0.30 -9.55
CA VAL A 66 0.67 -0.46 -8.63
C VAL A 66 -0.11 0.84 -8.50
N ASN A 67 0.58 1.96 -8.31
CA ASN A 67 -0.02 3.27 -8.11
C ASN A 67 -0.74 3.75 -9.39
N GLU A 68 -0.14 3.55 -10.55
CA GLU A 68 -0.77 3.84 -11.83
C GLU A 68 -2.03 2.97 -12.06
N MET A 69 -1.94 1.66 -11.80
CA MET A 69 -3.10 0.75 -11.91
C MET A 69 -4.22 1.07 -10.94
N LEU A 70 -3.91 1.59 -9.75
CA LEU A 70 -4.90 1.98 -8.73
C LEU A 70 -5.46 3.39 -8.96
N GLY A 71 -4.74 4.25 -9.71
CA GLY A 71 -5.04 5.68 -9.83
C GLY A 71 -4.75 6.48 -8.55
N HIS A 72 -4.08 5.87 -7.57
CA HIS A 72 -3.66 6.51 -6.32
C HIS A 72 -2.53 5.71 -5.66
N PRO A 73 -1.74 6.32 -4.75
CA PRO A 73 -0.68 5.60 -4.05
C PRO A 73 -1.20 4.43 -3.22
N TYR A 74 -0.52 3.28 -3.32
CA TYR A 74 -0.76 2.14 -2.45
C TYR A 74 -0.39 2.50 -1.02
N ARG A 75 -1.28 2.22 -0.08
CA ARG A 75 -1.14 2.68 1.29
C ARG A 75 -1.44 1.61 2.31
N ILE A 76 -0.77 1.71 3.44
CA ILE A 76 -1.13 1.03 4.67
C ILE A 76 -1.60 2.07 5.70
N ILE A 77 -2.47 1.64 6.58
CA ILE A 77 -2.92 2.42 7.72
C ILE A 77 -2.60 1.58 8.96
N GLY A 78 -2.02 2.19 9.96
CA GLY A 78 -1.68 1.49 11.18
C GLY A 78 -1.44 2.44 12.33
N LYS A 79 -1.50 1.90 13.55
CA LYS A 79 -1.14 2.61 14.75
C LYS A 79 0.37 2.63 14.92
N VAL A 80 0.90 3.76 15.35
CA VAL A 80 2.33 3.89 15.66
C VAL A 80 2.60 3.29 17.05
N GLU A 81 3.39 2.24 17.09
CA GLU A 81 3.84 1.59 18.31
C GLU A 81 5.27 2.01 18.70
N GLN A 82 5.61 1.84 19.97
CA GLN A 82 6.98 2.04 20.44
C GLN A 82 7.88 0.93 19.89
N GLY A 83 9.02 1.32 19.31
CA GLY A 83 10.05 0.41 18.84
C GLY A 83 11.27 0.37 19.76
N LYS A 84 12.33 -0.30 19.30
CA LYS A 84 13.62 -0.43 20.02
C LYS A 84 14.40 0.88 20.16
N HIS A 85 13.90 2.01 19.62
CA HIS A 85 14.48 3.36 19.66
C HIS A 85 15.92 3.49 19.07
N LEU A 86 16.39 2.49 18.32
CA LEU A 86 17.74 2.51 17.71
C LEU A 86 17.93 3.74 16.79
N GLY A 87 16.92 4.08 15.99
CA GLY A 87 16.97 5.28 15.15
C GLY A 87 17.16 6.56 15.94
N ARG A 88 16.56 6.67 17.14
CA ARG A 88 16.71 7.85 17.99
C ARG A 88 18.17 8.03 18.47
N THR A 89 18.91 6.95 18.76
CA THR A 89 20.31 7.02 19.21
C THR A 89 21.26 7.57 18.13
N ILE A 90 20.87 7.47 16.87
CA ILE A 90 21.64 7.99 15.72
C ILE A 90 21.06 9.29 15.16
N GLY A 91 20.06 9.89 15.82
CA GLY A 91 19.40 11.13 15.38
C GLY A 91 18.39 10.98 14.25
N LEU A 92 17.99 9.75 13.93
CA LEU A 92 17.02 9.43 12.87
C LEU A 92 15.85 8.63 13.48
N PRO A 93 14.94 9.29 14.22
CA PRO A 93 13.82 8.61 14.87
C PRO A 93 12.93 7.91 13.84
N THR A 94 12.46 6.70 14.17
CA THR A 94 11.55 5.92 13.34
C THR A 94 10.24 5.64 14.07
N ALA A 95 9.14 5.72 13.34
CA ALA A 95 7.83 5.26 13.75
C ALA A 95 7.66 3.79 13.34
N ASN A 96 7.19 2.97 14.26
CA ASN A 96 6.89 1.57 14.01
C ASN A 96 5.40 1.42 13.74
N ILE A 97 5.04 1.11 12.51
CA ILE A 97 3.65 0.96 12.11
C ILE A 97 3.35 -0.54 11.95
N ILE A 98 2.33 -1.00 12.66
CA ILE A 98 1.82 -2.36 12.55
C ILE A 98 0.60 -2.31 11.63
N PRO A 99 0.71 -2.80 10.39
CA PRO A 99 -0.42 -2.87 9.48
C PRO A 99 -1.39 -3.97 9.90
N ASP A 100 -2.62 -3.90 9.39
CA ASP A 100 -3.59 -4.99 9.50
C ASP A 100 -3.02 -6.28 8.90
N GLU A 101 -3.24 -7.42 9.57
CA GLU A 101 -2.69 -8.72 9.17
C GLU A 101 -3.19 -9.18 7.78
N THR A 102 -4.35 -8.71 7.36
CA THR A 102 -4.92 -9.01 6.03
C THR A 102 -4.32 -8.14 4.92
N LYS A 103 -3.55 -7.11 5.28
CA LYS A 103 -2.99 -6.16 4.33
C LYS A 103 -1.78 -6.77 3.61
N LEU A 104 -1.88 -6.87 2.30
CA LEU A 104 -0.75 -7.29 1.48
C LEU A 104 0.35 -6.23 1.52
N LEU A 105 1.56 -6.64 1.88
CA LEU A 105 2.72 -5.76 1.89
C LEU A 105 3.65 -6.04 0.71
N PRO A 106 4.39 -5.03 0.23
CA PRO A 106 5.44 -5.26 -0.75
C PRO A 106 6.61 -6.05 -0.11
N PRO A 107 7.55 -6.56 -0.91
CA PRO A 107 8.72 -7.28 -0.41
C PRO A 107 9.53 -6.52 0.63
N ASN A 108 10.26 -7.25 1.46
CA ASN A 108 11.18 -6.65 2.41
C ASN A 108 12.18 -5.73 1.72
N GLY A 109 12.40 -4.57 2.32
CA GLY A 109 13.33 -3.58 1.80
C GLY A 109 12.95 -2.16 2.16
N VAL A 110 13.72 -1.22 1.66
CA VAL A 110 13.56 0.21 1.89
C VAL A 110 12.83 0.84 0.72
N TYR A 111 11.85 1.67 1.04
CA TYR A 111 10.95 2.33 0.09
C TYR A 111 10.94 3.84 0.31
N ARG A 112 10.83 4.60 -0.78
CA ARG A 112 10.36 5.98 -0.71
C ARG A 112 8.88 5.97 -0.40
N THR A 113 8.50 6.70 0.63
CA THR A 113 7.12 6.77 1.11
C THR A 113 6.71 8.20 1.43
N VAL A 114 5.42 8.41 1.59
CA VAL A 114 4.84 9.62 2.15
C VAL A 114 3.97 9.21 3.33
N VAL A 115 4.13 9.88 4.45
CA VAL A 115 3.29 9.66 5.64
C VAL A 115 2.25 10.76 5.74
N VAL A 116 1.02 10.37 6.03
CA VAL A 116 -0.06 11.29 6.36
C VAL A 116 -0.33 11.19 7.85
N VAL A 117 -0.12 12.30 8.55
CA VAL A 117 -0.36 12.46 9.99
C VAL A 117 -1.27 13.67 10.15
N GLU A 118 -2.40 13.54 10.86
CA GLU A 118 -3.35 14.63 11.12
C GLU A 118 -3.76 15.43 9.86
N GLY A 119 -3.85 14.73 8.73
CA GLY A 119 -4.20 15.33 7.43
C GLY A 119 -3.06 16.05 6.72
N GLN A 120 -1.86 16.13 7.30
CA GLN A 120 -0.66 16.68 6.68
C GLN A 120 0.21 15.58 6.08
N THR A 121 0.92 15.88 5.01
CA THR A 121 1.77 14.95 4.27
C THR A 121 3.25 15.27 4.46
N PHE A 122 4.05 14.23 4.73
CA PHE A 122 5.48 14.34 4.95
C PHE A 122 6.24 13.30 4.13
N ASN A 123 7.34 13.69 3.53
CA ASN A 123 8.24 12.74 2.88
C ASN A 123 8.86 11.80 3.92
N ALA A 124 9.04 10.57 3.55
CA ALA A 124 9.55 9.54 4.46
C ALA A 124 10.28 8.44 3.70
N ILE A 125 11.09 7.69 4.44
CA ILE A 125 11.60 6.40 4.03
C ILE A 125 11.06 5.32 4.96
N SER A 126 10.62 4.21 4.40
CA SER A 126 10.06 3.09 5.17
C SER A 126 10.81 1.80 4.88
N ASN A 127 11.19 1.10 5.93
CA ASN A 127 11.68 -0.27 5.84
C ASN A 127 10.53 -1.24 6.11
N VAL A 128 10.23 -2.09 5.14
CA VAL A 128 9.35 -3.24 5.29
C VAL A 128 10.22 -4.42 5.69
N GLY A 129 10.04 -4.93 6.89
CA GLY A 129 10.86 -6.00 7.42
C GLY A 129 10.08 -6.98 8.29
N VAL A 130 10.69 -8.12 8.53
CA VAL A 130 10.13 -9.19 9.35
C VAL A 130 10.80 -9.17 10.71
N ASN A 131 10.01 -9.03 11.77
CA ASN A 131 10.52 -9.19 13.13
C ASN A 131 10.16 -10.60 13.64
N PRO A 132 11.13 -11.49 13.85
CA PRO A 132 10.86 -12.75 14.51
C PRO A 132 10.44 -12.47 15.96
N THR A 133 9.19 -12.76 16.32
CA THR A 133 8.72 -12.73 17.71
C THR A 133 8.65 -14.16 18.25
N VAL A 134 9.17 -14.36 19.45
CA VAL A 134 9.28 -15.68 20.09
C VAL A 134 7.90 -16.29 20.40
N GLU A 135 6.85 -15.47 20.53
CA GLU A 135 5.54 -15.92 21.05
C GLU A 135 4.40 -16.06 20.03
N THR A 136 4.43 -15.41 18.88
CA THR A 136 3.26 -15.34 17.98
C THR A 136 3.56 -15.46 16.48
N GLY A 137 4.73 -15.96 16.10
CA GLY A 137 5.09 -16.04 14.69
C GLY A 137 5.68 -14.73 14.14
N THR A 138 5.84 -14.69 12.85
CA THR A 138 6.51 -13.60 12.15
C THR A 138 5.57 -12.41 11.94
N LYS A 139 5.73 -11.33 12.70
CA LYS A 139 5.00 -10.08 12.44
C LYS A 139 5.79 -9.23 11.44
N ILE A 140 5.13 -8.86 10.35
CA ILE A 140 5.69 -7.89 9.41
C ILE A 140 5.50 -6.50 10.01
N LYS A 141 6.56 -5.70 9.96
CA LYS A 141 6.65 -4.37 10.54
C LYS A 141 7.08 -3.37 9.49
N VAL A 142 6.50 -2.19 9.54
CA VAL A 142 6.93 -1.06 8.72
C VAL A 142 7.55 -0.02 9.63
N GLU A 143 8.88 0.12 9.54
CA GLU A 143 9.64 1.14 10.27
C GLU A 143 9.84 2.35 9.36
N THR A 144 9.31 3.49 9.75
CA THR A 144 9.26 4.69 8.92
C THR A 144 9.99 5.85 9.60
N HIS A 145 11.00 6.41 8.92
CA HIS A 145 11.61 7.68 9.27
C HIS A 145 10.91 8.79 8.47
N ILE A 146 10.27 9.72 9.17
CA ILE A 146 9.62 10.88 8.56
C ILE A 146 10.65 12.00 8.47
N ILE A 147 10.90 12.47 7.25
CA ILE A 147 11.95 13.46 6.98
C ILE A 147 11.49 14.83 7.46
N ASP A 148 12.38 15.56 8.13
CA ASP A 148 12.15 16.90 8.65
C ASP A 148 10.92 17.00 9.60
N TYR A 149 10.69 15.95 10.40
CA TYR A 149 9.57 15.86 11.33
C TYR A 149 10.06 15.59 12.76
N GLU A 150 9.78 16.48 13.69
CA GLU A 150 10.31 16.42 15.06
C GLU A 150 9.27 16.04 16.13
N ASN A 151 7.98 15.98 15.75
CA ASN A 151 6.92 15.72 16.73
C ASN A 151 6.80 14.24 17.07
N TYR A 152 6.22 13.95 18.24
CA TYR A 152 5.91 12.59 18.66
C TYR A 152 4.54 12.17 18.12
N ILE A 153 4.50 10.99 17.50
CA ILE A 153 3.26 10.41 16.92
C ILE A 153 2.91 9.05 17.52
N TYR A 154 3.40 8.74 18.71
CA TYR A 154 3.05 7.48 19.37
C TYR A 154 1.56 7.40 19.66
N ASN A 155 1.01 6.19 19.41
CA ASN A 155 -0.41 5.89 19.50
C ASN A 155 -1.31 6.56 18.44
N GLU A 156 -0.77 7.43 17.58
CA GLU A 156 -1.50 7.99 16.45
C GLU A 156 -1.74 6.95 15.35
N ILE A 157 -2.83 7.12 14.62
CA ILE A 157 -3.10 6.35 13.40
C ILE A 157 -2.53 7.14 12.23
N VAL A 158 -1.59 6.53 11.53
CA VAL A 158 -0.94 7.14 10.37
C VAL A 158 -1.21 6.33 9.10
N GLN A 159 -1.14 7.01 7.97
CA GLN A 159 -1.16 6.38 6.66
C GLN A 159 0.22 6.48 6.03
N VAL A 160 0.77 5.36 5.57
CA VAL A 160 2.03 5.28 4.82
C VAL A 160 1.72 4.94 3.37
N GLN A 161 2.08 5.82 2.45
CA GLN A 161 1.89 5.68 1.01
C GLN A 161 3.22 5.27 0.37
N PHE A 162 3.21 4.18 -0.41
CA PHE A 162 4.41 3.62 -1.05
C PHE A 162 4.57 4.14 -2.47
N TYR A 163 5.78 4.56 -2.84
CA TYR A 163 6.10 5.07 -4.18
C TYR A 163 7.15 4.22 -4.88
N ASP A 164 8.38 4.18 -4.36
CA ASP A 164 9.50 3.54 -5.04
C ASP A 164 10.23 2.56 -4.13
N PHE A 165 10.66 1.45 -4.68
CA PHE A 165 11.61 0.55 -4.04
C PHE A 165 13.02 1.15 -4.19
N ILE A 166 13.70 1.39 -3.08
CA ILE A 166 15.06 1.95 -3.08
C ILE A 166 16.10 0.84 -3.09
N ARG A 167 16.01 -0.09 -2.15
CA ARG A 167 16.98 -1.18 -1.99
C ARG A 167 16.44 -2.31 -1.10
N PRO A 168 17.04 -3.52 -1.18
CA PRO A 168 16.76 -4.57 -0.21
C PRO A 168 17.28 -4.21 1.20
N GLU A 169 16.81 -4.95 2.21
CA GLU A 169 17.35 -4.88 3.55
C GLU A 169 18.83 -5.28 3.58
N ARG A 170 19.59 -4.64 4.48
CA ARG A 170 20.99 -4.95 4.73
C ARG A 170 21.28 -4.95 6.22
N THR A 171 22.19 -5.80 6.64
CA THR A 171 22.79 -5.75 7.97
C THR A 171 24.00 -4.81 7.96
N PHE A 172 24.22 -4.12 9.08
CA PHE A 172 25.33 -3.18 9.23
C PHE A 172 26.16 -3.55 10.44
N ASP A 173 27.49 -3.50 10.30
CA ASP A 173 28.42 -3.86 11.35
C ASP A 173 28.52 -2.77 12.45
N SER A 174 28.01 -1.56 12.19
CA SER A 174 28.00 -0.46 13.15
C SER A 174 26.81 0.48 12.93
N LEU A 175 26.42 1.21 14.00
CA LEU A 175 25.39 2.25 13.94
C LEU A 175 25.77 3.40 13.01
N GLU A 176 27.06 3.70 12.90
CA GLU A 176 27.59 4.72 12.00
C GLU A 176 27.32 4.39 10.52
N LYS A 177 27.62 3.15 10.11
CA LYS A 177 27.33 2.67 8.75
C LYS A 177 25.83 2.65 8.45
N LEU A 178 25.02 2.27 9.44
CA LEU A 178 23.56 2.33 9.33
C LEU A 178 23.09 3.77 9.10
N LYS A 179 23.58 4.73 9.89
CA LYS A 179 23.26 6.16 9.76
C LYS A 179 23.61 6.69 8.37
N GLN A 180 24.85 6.48 7.93
CA GLN A 180 25.32 6.90 6.60
C GLN A 180 24.44 6.34 5.48
N GLN A 181 24.01 5.08 5.59
CA GLN A 181 23.13 4.48 4.58
C GLN A 181 21.75 5.12 4.60
N ILE A 182 21.15 5.37 5.77
CA ILE A 182 19.84 6.04 5.87
C ILE A 182 19.90 7.45 5.30
N GLU A 183 20.96 8.20 5.57
CA GLU A 183 21.19 9.55 5.00
C GLU A 183 21.30 9.49 3.47
N ALA A 184 21.99 8.49 2.91
CA ALA A 184 22.04 8.27 1.46
C ALA A 184 20.68 7.90 0.86
N ASP A 185 19.89 7.11 1.57
CA ASP A 185 18.51 6.76 1.16
C ASP A 185 17.61 8.01 1.15
N ILE A 186 17.73 8.89 2.17
CA ILE A 186 17.03 10.18 2.23
C ILE A 186 17.39 11.06 1.04
N GLU A 187 18.68 11.21 0.74
CA GLU A 187 19.13 11.99 -0.42
C GLU A 187 18.61 11.44 -1.74
N THR A 188 18.49 10.12 -1.86
CA THR A 188 17.87 9.49 -3.02
C THR A 188 16.40 9.87 -3.13
N CYS A 189 15.65 9.87 -2.01
CA CYS A 189 14.25 10.28 -1.99
C CYS A 189 14.03 11.75 -2.37
N ARG A 190 14.95 12.64 -2.04
CA ARG A 190 14.86 14.08 -2.36
C ARG A 190 15.09 14.39 -3.84
N ARG A 191 15.70 13.47 -4.60
CA ARG A 191 16.04 13.64 -6.03
C ARG A 191 14.97 13.11 -6.97
N ILE A 192 14.07 12.29 -6.47
CA ILE A 192 12.94 11.68 -7.22
C ILE A 192 11.67 12.51 -6.98
#